data_b2907d89d7e40e07c194c5a6d82702cc
#
_entry.id   b2907d89d7e40e07c194c5a6d82702cc
#
_cell.length_a   1.000
_cell.length_b   1.000
_cell.length_c   1.000
_cell.angle_alpha   90.00
_cell.angle_beta   90.00
_cell.angle_gamma   90.00
#
_symmetry.space_group_name_H-M   'P 1'
#
loop_
_entity.id
_entity.type
_entity.pdbx_description
1 polymer ?
#
loop_
_entity_poly.entity_id
_entity_poly.type
_entity_poly.pdbx_seq_one_letter_code
_entity_poly.pdbx_strand_id
1 'polypeptide(L)'
;MKRIIGVLLVLMFLFPASALADLRRGDRGEEVRQLQQMLWDTGFIFEEPDGVFGGNTEKAVKWFQEYALLEQTGVADDRTLDSLYACWLRIMEENGYEMEPL
;
A
#
# COMPACT_ATOMS: atom_id res chain seq x y z
N MET A 1 -12.33 -10.25 19.00
CA MET A 1 -12.00 -10.88 18.04
C MET A 1 -10.63 -11.07 17.66
N LYS A 2 -10.28 -12.30 17.61
CA LYS A 2 -8.96 -12.69 17.30
C LYS A 2 -8.51 -12.17 16.02
N ARG A 3 -9.37 -12.14 15.03
CA ARG A 3 -8.97 -11.70 13.77
C ARG A 3 -8.55 -10.29 13.73
N ILE A 4 -9.18 -9.41 14.46
CA ILE A 4 -8.82 -8.01 14.47
C ILE A 4 -7.43 -7.82 15.01
N ILE A 5 -7.04 -8.65 15.97
CA ILE A 5 -5.72 -8.57 16.52
C ILE A 5 -4.68 -8.89 15.47
N GLY A 6 -4.95 -9.90 14.66
CA GLY A 6 -4.03 -10.25 13.59
C GLY A 6 -3.85 -9.12 12.60
N VAL A 7 -4.94 -8.46 12.26
CA VAL A 7 -4.86 -7.36 11.32
C VAL A 7 -4.03 -6.22 11.89
N LEU A 8 -4.21 -5.94 13.17
CA LEU A 8 -3.44 -4.88 13.80
C LEU A 8 -1.96 -5.17 13.79
N LEU A 9 -1.60 -6.43 14.02
CA LEU A 9 -0.19 -6.79 13.99
C LEU A 9 0.39 -6.62 12.60
N VAL A 10 -0.35 -7.01 11.59
CA VAL A 10 0.11 -6.85 10.23
C VAL A 10 0.29 -5.38 9.90
N LEU A 11 -0.65 -4.57 10.34
CA LEU A 11 -0.56 -3.15 10.10
C LEU A 11 0.69 -2.56 10.73
N MET A 12 1.00 -2.96 11.94
CA MET A 12 2.19 -2.44 12.61
C MET A 12 3.46 -2.85 11.90
N PHE A 13 3.47 -4.04 11.32
CA PHE A 13 4.65 -4.45 10.59
C PHE A 13 4.78 -3.71 9.29
N LEU A 14 3.68 -3.48 8.60
CA LEU A 14 3.73 -2.83 7.31
C LEU A 14 4.13 -1.37 7.42
N PHE A 15 3.59 -0.67 8.41
CA PHE A 15 3.85 0.75 8.52
C PHE A 15 4.07 1.12 9.98
N PRO A 16 5.25 0.81 10.49
CA PRO A 16 5.55 1.19 11.86
C PRO A 16 5.50 2.70 11.98
N ALA A 17 5.11 3.16 13.13
CA ALA A 17 4.88 4.57 13.36
C ALA A 17 6.06 5.42 12.94
N SER A 18 7.25 4.90 13.12
CA SER A 18 8.44 5.65 12.79
C SER A 18 8.72 5.70 11.32
N ALA A 19 8.03 4.89 10.56
CA ALA A 19 8.37 4.77 9.19
C ALA A 19 7.44 5.49 8.29
N LEU A 20 6.92 6.57 8.73
CA LEU A 20 6.06 7.33 7.87
C LEU A 20 6.87 8.21 6.95
N ALA A 21 8.09 7.77 6.64
CA ALA A 21 8.88 8.43 5.65
C ALA A 21 8.27 8.18 4.30
N ASP A 22 8.27 9.18 3.47
CA ASP A 22 7.71 9.06 2.14
C ASP A 22 8.51 8.07 1.33
N LEU A 23 7.81 7.33 0.48
CA LEU A 23 8.46 6.45 -0.48
C LEU A 23 8.36 7.10 -1.84
N ARG A 24 9.47 7.13 -2.57
CA ARG A 24 9.52 7.80 -3.85
C ARG A 24 10.49 7.10 -4.78
N ARG A 25 10.46 7.52 -6.01
CA ARG A 25 11.32 6.93 -7.03
C ARG A 25 12.77 6.94 -6.57
N GLY A 26 13.41 5.81 -6.72
CA GLY A 26 14.77 5.60 -6.28
C GLY A 26 14.87 4.81 -5.00
N ASP A 27 13.79 4.72 -4.25
CA ASP A 27 13.82 3.97 -2.99
C ASP A 27 13.78 2.48 -3.26
N ARG A 28 14.29 1.70 -2.33
CA ARG A 28 14.31 0.25 -2.43
C ARG A 28 14.08 -0.35 -1.07
N GLY A 29 13.57 -1.55 -1.05
CA GLY A 29 13.48 -2.29 0.18
C GLY A 29 12.11 -2.87 0.41
N GLU A 30 11.93 -3.42 1.58
CA GLU A 30 10.72 -4.13 1.92
C GLU A 30 9.51 -3.20 1.97
N GLU A 31 9.71 -1.98 2.40
CA GLU A 31 8.60 -1.03 2.45
C GLU A 31 8.08 -0.71 1.05
N VAL A 32 9.00 -0.61 0.09
CA VAL A 32 8.59 -0.40 -1.30
C VAL A 32 7.84 -1.62 -1.81
N ARG A 33 8.34 -2.80 -1.48
CA ARG A 33 7.68 -4.02 -1.93
C ARG A 33 6.27 -4.11 -1.37
N GLN A 34 6.07 -3.72 -0.12
CA GLN A 34 4.75 -3.75 0.49
C GLN A 34 3.82 -2.73 -0.15
N LEU A 35 4.33 -1.56 -0.48
CA LEU A 35 3.57 -0.57 -1.21
C LEU A 35 3.12 -1.15 -2.56
N GLN A 36 4.06 -1.77 -3.27
CA GLN A 36 3.77 -2.37 -4.57
C GLN A 36 2.74 -3.48 -4.43
N GLN A 37 2.80 -4.26 -3.35
CA GLN A 37 1.84 -5.32 -3.14
C GLN A 37 0.42 -4.75 -2.99
N MET A 38 0.27 -3.67 -2.25
CA MET A 38 -1.03 -3.05 -2.11
C MET A 38 -1.52 -2.47 -3.44
N LEU A 39 -0.61 -1.89 -4.21
CA LEU A 39 -0.97 -1.38 -5.52
C LEU A 39 -1.36 -2.52 -6.48
N TRP A 40 -0.69 -3.65 -6.36
CA TRP A 40 -1.00 -4.83 -7.15
C TRP A 40 -2.37 -5.38 -6.78
N ASP A 41 -2.62 -5.53 -5.48
CA ASP A 41 -3.88 -6.11 -5.01
C ASP A 41 -5.07 -5.22 -5.32
N THR A 42 -4.86 -3.92 -5.40
CA THR A 42 -5.94 -2.99 -5.71
C THR A 42 -6.03 -2.66 -7.19
N GLY A 43 -5.13 -3.23 -7.99
CA GLY A 43 -5.24 -3.09 -9.43
C GLY A 43 -4.56 -1.88 -10.05
N PHE A 44 -3.71 -1.18 -9.29
CA PHE A 44 -3.05 0.01 -9.81
C PHE A 44 -1.68 -0.26 -10.40
N ILE A 45 -1.11 -1.44 -10.16
CA ILE A 45 0.16 -1.81 -10.78
C ILE A 45 0.00 -3.20 -11.35
N PHE A 46 0.64 -3.45 -12.50
CA PHE A 46 0.46 -4.72 -13.19
C PHE A 46 1.75 -5.53 -13.26
N GLU A 47 2.73 -5.16 -12.47
CA GLU A 47 3.98 -5.89 -12.40
C GLU A 47 4.17 -6.42 -10.99
N GLU A 48 4.83 -7.55 -10.89
CA GLU A 48 5.07 -8.16 -9.60
C GLU A 48 5.87 -7.24 -8.69
N PRO A 49 5.52 -7.15 -7.42
CA PRO A 49 6.29 -6.32 -6.49
C PRO A 49 7.74 -6.80 -6.43
N ASP A 50 8.67 -5.90 -6.63
CA ASP A 50 10.09 -6.23 -6.63
C ASP A 50 10.91 -5.43 -5.64
N GLY A 51 10.27 -4.49 -4.94
CA GLY A 51 10.98 -3.70 -3.93
C GLY A 51 11.79 -2.54 -4.49
N VAL A 52 11.67 -2.25 -5.78
CA VAL A 52 12.37 -1.15 -6.38
C VAL A 52 11.36 -0.13 -6.90
N PHE A 53 11.41 1.08 -6.37
CA PHE A 53 10.47 2.12 -6.75
C PHE A 53 11.00 2.78 -8.03
N GLY A 54 10.54 2.29 -9.15
CA GLY A 54 10.93 2.83 -10.45
C GLY A 54 9.81 3.62 -11.07
N GLY A 55 9.94 3.84 -12.38
CA GLY A 55 8.96 4.65 -13.11
C GLY A 55 7.56 4.07 -13.08
N ASN A 56 7.45 2.74 -13.15
CA ASN A 56 6.13 2.13 -13.14
C ASN A 56 5.47 2.25 -11.79
N THR A 57 6.23 2.14 -10.72
CA THR A 57 5.68 2.33 -9.39
C THR A 57 5.23 3.79 -9.22
N GLU A 58 6.03 4.72 -9.72
CA GLU A 58 5.68 6.14 -9.64
C GLU A 58 4.37 6.40 -10.37
N LYS A 59 4.21 5.85 -11.55
CA LYS A 59 2.98 6.01 -12.31
C LYS A 59 1.80 5.42 -11.57
N ALA A 60 1.99 4.28 -10.95
CA ALA A 60 0.93 3.63 -10.20
C ALA A 60 0.50 4.47 -9.01
N VAL A 61 1.46 5.07 -8.32
CA VAL A 61 1.16 5.93 -7.19
C VAL A 61 0.36 7.15 -7.66
N LYS A 62 0.77 7.75 -8.79
CA LYS A 62 0.02 8.88 -9.32
C LYS A 62 -1.39 8.49 -9.71
N TRP A 63 -1.55 7.34 -10.31
CA TRP A 63 -2.86 6.87 -10.72
C TRP A 63 -3.75 6.65 -9.50
N PHE A 64 -3.19 6.03 -8.46
CA PHE A 64 -3.95 5.86 -7.24
C PHE A 64 -4.32 7.20 -6.62
N GLN A 65 -3.38 8.15 -6.63
CA GLN A 65 -3.64 9.47 -6.07
C GLN A 65 -4.79 10.16 -6.81
N GLU A 66 -4.83 10.00 -8.12
CA GLU A 66 -5.92 10.56 -8.90
C GLU A 66 -7.24 9.92 -8.48
N TYR A 67 -7.26 8.61 -8.35
CA TYR A 67 -8.44 7.89 -7.93
C TYR A 67 -8.90 8.34 -6.54
N ALA A 68 -7.97 8.56 -5.66
CA ALA A 68 -8.28 8.93 -4.28
C ALA A 68 -8.47 10.44 -4.09
N LEU A 69 -8.43 11.20 -5.18
CA LEU A 69 -8.61 12.65 -5.14
C LEU A 69 -7.52 13.33 -4.32
N LEU A 70 -6.31 12.81 -4.43
CA LEU A 70 -5.14 13.40 -3.81
C LEU A 70 -4.29 14.07 -4.87
N GLU A 71 -3.39 14.92 -4.44
CA GLU A 71 -2.46 15.55 -5.36
C GLU A 71 -1.58 14.48 -5.98
N GLN A 72 -1.38 14.53 -7.30
CA GLN A 72 -0.65 13.48 -7.99
C GLN A 72 0.83 13.76 -8.01
N THR A 73 1.46 13.55 -6.88
CA THR A 73 2.89 13.83 -6.73
C THR A 73 3.78 12.67 -7.16
N GLY A 74 3.24 11.46 -7.13
CA GLY A 74 4.05 10.27 -7.36
C GLY A 74 4.83 9.84 -6.13
N VAL A 75 4.68 10.56 -5.03
CA VAL A 75 5.35 10.25 -3.78
C VAL A 75 4.31 9.64 -2.86
N ALA A 76 4.62 8.48 -2.32
CA ALA A 76 3.72 7.81 -1.40
C ALA A 76 3.98 8.34 0.00
N ASP A 77 3.35 9.45 0.32
CA ASP A 77 3.45 10.05 1.64
C ASP A 77 2.39 9.43 2.55
N ASP A 78 2.33 9.86 3.81
CA ASP A 78 1.43 9.21 4.75
C ASP A 78 -0.03 9.35 4.35
N ARG A 79 -0.42 10.46 3.74
CA ARG A 79 -1.80 10.61 3.28
C ARG A 79 -2.10 9.59 2.17
N THR A 80 -1.18 9.42 1.24
CA THR A 80 -1.33 8.45 0.17
C THR A 80 -1.36 7.03 0.74
N LEU A 81 -0.44 6.74 1.65
CA LEU A 81 -0.36 5.41 2.24
C LEU A 81 -1.61 5.07 3.05
N ASP A 82 -2.12 6.02 3.82
CA ASP A 82 -3.35 5.79 4.58
C ASP A 82 -4.52 5.49 3.66
N SER A 83 -4.65 6.26 2.59
CA SER A 83 -5.75 6.05 1.64
C SER A 83 -5.62 4.72 0.93
N LEU A 84 -4.41 4.36 0.55
CA LEU A 84 -4.16 3.12 -0.14
C LEU A 84 -4.44 1.92 0.76
N TYR A 85 -4.01 2.03 2.01
CA TYR A 85 -4.25 0.95 2.95
C TYR A 85 -5.75 0.73 3.16
N ALA A 86 -6.51 1.82 3.29
CA ALA A 86 -7.96 1.72 3.46
C ALA A 86 -8.61 1.08 2.23
N CYS A 87 -8.14 1.46 1.04
CA CYS A 87 -8.65 0.89 -0.19
C CYS A 87 -8.33 -0.59 -0.27
N TRP A 88 -7.09 -0.94 0.08
CA TRP A 88 -6.65 -2.32 0.05
C TRP A 88 -7.47 -3.20 1.00
N LEU A 89 -7.71 -2.71 2.23
CA LEU A 89 -8.51 -3.45 3.19
C LEU A 89 -9.92 -3.70 2.66
N ARG A 90 -10.53 -2.68 2.08
CA ARG A 90 -11.88 -2.83 1.57
C ARG A 90 -11.94 -3.86 0.46
N ILE A 91 -10.97 -3.83 -0.44
CA ILE A 91 -10.95 -4.77 -1.54
C ILE A 91 -10.71 -6.19 -1.06
N MET A 92 -9.83 -6.35 -0.10
CA MET A 92 -9.59 -7.67 0.45
C MET A 92 -10.85 -8.24 1.09
N GLU A 93 -11.58 -7.41 1.82
CA GLU A 93 -12.81 -7.86 2.44
C GLU A 93 -13.87 -8.20 1.41
N GLU A 94 -14.00 -7.38 0.38
CA GLU A 94 -15.00 -7.60 -0.65
C GLU A 94 -14.73 -8.87 -1.44
N ASN A 95 -13.46 -9.23 -1.56
CA ASN A 95 -13.11 -10.43 -2.29
C ASN A 95 -13.12 -11.68 -1.41
N GLY A 96 -13.54 -11.53 -0.17
CA GLY A 96 -13.67 -12.70 0.70
C GLY A 96 -12.39 -13.15 1.35
N TYR A 97 -11.36 -12.36 1.28
CA TYR A 97 -10.14 -12.72 1.97
C TYR A 97 -10.34 -12.52 3.46
N GLU A 98 -10.00 -13.55 4.22
CA GLU A 98 -10.16 -13.47 5.63
C GLU A 98 -9.01 -12.71 6.21
N MET A 99 -9.25 -11.57 6.70
CA MET A 99 -8.19 -10.81 7.33
C MET A 99 -7.97 -11.27 8.73
N GLU A 100 -8.68 -12.32 9.17
CA GLU A 100 -8.60 -12.76 10.43
C GLU A 100 -8.37 -14.10 10.48
N PRO A 101 -7.67 -14.44 11.31
CA PRO A 101 -7.32 -15.78 11.43
C PRO A 101 -8.44 -16.51 11.92
N LEU A 102 -9.08 -16.37 12.12
CA LEU A 102 -10.03 -17.17 12.41
C LEU A 102 -10.13 -17.79 13.17
#